data_7a36f8d950f86ce6073e3aa7aa139ac1
#
_entry.id   7a36f8d950f86ce6073e3aa7aa139ac1
#
_cell.length_a   1.000
_cell.length_b   1.000
_cell.length_c   1.000
_cell.angle_alpha   90.00
_cell.angle_beta   90.00
_cell.angle_gamma   90.00
#
_symmetry.space_group_name_H-M   'P 1'
#
loop_
_entity.id
_entity.type
_entity.pdbx_description
1 polymer ?
#
loop_
_entity_poly.entity_id
_entity_poly.type
_entity_poly.pdbx_seq_one_letter_code
_entity_poly.pdbx_strand_id
1 'polypeptide(L)'
;MIERGNKYGTHRVIEPKGVLTQAASKIDNDMNKKYSNEIICDVTALNVDSASFTQIEEACGHDVEKIKEMILDIVEKTGKMQNPVTG
;
A
#
# COMPACT_ATOMS: atom_id res chain seq x y z
N MET A 1 -6.98 19.70 -13.74
CA MET A 1 -5.78 19.51 -14.59
C MET A 1 -5.04 18.25 -14.15
N ILE A 2 -4.64 17.42 -15.12
CA ILE A 2 -3.87 16.20 -14.82
C ILE A 2 -2.39 16.56 -14.72
N GLU A 3 -1.78 16.27 -13.59
CA GLU A 3 -0.36 16.51 -13.39
C GLU A 3 0.47 15.42 -14.07
N ARG A 4 1.70 15.74 -14.42
CA ARG A 4 2.61 14.81 -15.06
C ARG A 4 3.19 13.85 -14.00
N GLY A 5 3.01 12.53 -14.21
CA GLY A 5 3.58 11.51 -13.36
C GLY A 5 5.02 11.17 -13.72
N ASN A 6 5.75 10.62 -12.77
CA ASN A 6 7.07 10.05 -12.99
C ASN A 6 6.91 8.64 -13.57
N LYS A 7 7.74 8.26 -14.54
CA LYS A 7 7.65 6.94 -15.20
C LYS A 7 7.86 5.75 -14.24
N TYR A 8 8.49 5.96 -13.09
CA TYR A 8 8.70 4.93 -12.08
C TYR A 8 7.70 4.99 -10.91
N GLY A 9 6.73 5.92 -10.97
CA GLY A 9 5.73 6.08 -9.92
C GLY A 9 6.22 6.82 -8.67
N THR A 10 7.43 7.37 -8.69
CA THR A 10 8.02 8.02 -7.52
C THR A 10 7.30 9.30 -7.08
N HIS A 11 6.45 9.87 -7.95
CA HIS A 11 5.63 11.03 -7.60
C HIS A 11 4.61 10.72 -6.49
N ARG A 12 4.29 9.46 -6.27
CA ARG A 12 3.39 9.03 -5.18
C ARG A 12 4.12 8.76 -3.87
N VAL A 13 5.44 8.74 -3.86
CA VAL A 13 6.22 8.43 -2.65
C VAL A 13 6.26 9.62 -1.71
N ILE A 14 5.82 9.41 -0.47
CA ILE A 14 5.89 10.41 0.59
C ILE A 14 7.19 10.26 1.37
N GLU A 15 7.52 9.04 1.79
CA GLU A 15 8.71 8.72 2.59
C GLU A 15 9.31 7.36 2.20
N PRO A 16 10.62 7.25 2.07
CA PRO A 16 11.60 8.31 1.83
C PRO A 16 11.54 8.75 0.36
N LYS A 17 11.66 10.04 0.11
CA LYS A 17 11.60 10.56 -1.25
C LYS A 17 12.74 10.04 -2.12
N GLY A 18 12.45 9.77 -3.38
CA GLY A 18 13.45 9.30 -4.34
C GLY A 18 13.57 7.79 -4.47
N VAL A 19 12.85 7.01 -3.66
CA VAL A 19 12.83 5.56 -3.80
C VAL A 19 11.63 5.11 -4.62
N LEU A 20 11.64 3.86 -5.09
CA LEU A 20 10.50 3.26 -5.77
C LEU A 20 9.35 3.02 -4.79
N THR A 21 8.13 2.94 -5.31
CA THR A 21 6.93 2.79 -4.47
C THR A 21 6.95 1.56 -3.59
N GLN A 22 7.48 0.42 -4.08
CA GLN A 22 7.55 -0.78 -3.27
C GLN A 22 8.55 -0.67 -2.12
N ALA A 23 9.56 0.19 -2.24
CA ALA A 23 10.56 0.40 -1.18
C ALA A 23 10.16 1.53 -0.22
N ALA A 24 9.11 2.27 -0.54
CA ALA A 24 8.67 3.39 0.28
C ALA A 24 7.95 2.91 1.54
N SER A 25 8.14 3.61 2.64
CA SER A 25 7.40 3.37 3.87
C SER A 25 6.01 4.00 3.84
N LYS A 26 5.81 5.02 3.01
CA LYS A 26 4.52 5.68 2.87
C LYS A 26 4.35 6.24 1.46
N ILE A 27 3.18 6.01 0.87
CA ILE A 27 2.83 6.54 -0.45
C ILE A 27 1.49 7.31 -0.37
N ASP A 28 1.30 8.20 -1.34
CA ASP A 28 0.05 8.94 -1.51
C ASP A 28 -0.88 8.14 -2.43
N ASN A 29 -1.97 7.61 -1.87
CA ASN A 29 -2.99 6.89 -2.63
C ASN A 29 -4.29 7.67 -2.78
N ASP A 30 -4.23 9.00 -2.77
CA ASP A 30 -5.40 9.86 -2.94
C ASP A 30 -6.01 9.68 -4.33
N MET A 31 -7.22 9.13 -4.37
CA MET A 31 -7.94 8.84 -5.62
C MET A 31 -8.49 10.10 -6.29
N ASN A 32 -8.49 11.23 -5.61
CA ASN A 32 -8.90 12.51 -6.19
C ASN A 32 -7.79 13.12 -7.05
N LYS A 33 -6.57 12.61 -6.94
CA LYS A 33 -5.43 13.02 -7.76
C LYS A 33 -5.19 11.98 -8.84
N LYS A 34 -5.03 12.43 -10.08
CA LYS A 34 -4.66 11.56 -11.18
C LYS A 34 -3.49 12.16 -11.93
N TYR A 35 -2.44 11.37 -12.12
CA TYR A 35 -1.28 11.77 -12.90
C TYR A 35 -1.36 11.19 -14.31
N SER A 36 -0.59 11.76 -15.23
CA SER A 36 -0.69 11.46 -16.67
C SER A 36 -0.44 9.98 -17.02
N ASN A 37 0.32 9.27 -16.19
CA ASN A 37 0.68 7.86 -16.44
C ASN A 37 -0.07 6.88 -15.54
N GLU A 38 -1.20 7.30 -14.96
CA GLU A 38 -1.98 6.49 -14.03
C GLU A 38 -3.34 6.13 -14.57
N ILE A 39 -3.84 4.97 -14.15
CA ILE A 39 -5.19 4.50 -14.40
C ILE A 39 -5.87 4.33 -13.03
N ILE A 40 -7.07 4.90 -12.89
CA ILE A 40 -7.85 4.74 -11.66
C ILE A 40 -8.70 3.49 -11.80
N CYS A 41 -8.64 2.62 -10.78
CA CYS A 41 -9.40 1.37 -10.76
C CYS A 41 -10.18 1.26 -9.45
N ASP A 42 -11.41 0.75 -9.53
CA ASP A 42 -12.15 0.33 -8.34
C ASP A 42 -11.67 -1.08 -7.97
N VAL A 43 -11.17 -1.24 -6.75
CA VAL A 43 -10.65 -2.52 -6.29
C VAL A 43 -11.80 -3.36 -5.72
N THR A 44 -12.01 -4.55 -6.28
CA THR A 44 -13.02 -5.49 -5.78
C THR A 44 -12.42 -6.53 -4.84
N ALA A 45 -11.16 -6.89 -5.05
CA ALA A 45 -10.46 -7.86 -4.20
C ALA A 45 -8.96 -7.64 -4.30
N LEU A 46 -8.26 -7.89 -3.21
CA LEU A 46 -6.80 -7.87 -3.14
C LEU A 46 -6.30 -9.24 -2.72
N ASN A 47 -5.16 -9.64 -3.28
CA ASN A 47 -4.48 -10.85 -2.88
C ASN A 47 -3.30 -10.48 -1.98
N VAL A 48 -3.30 -11.04 -0.76
CA VAL A 48 -2.18 -10.86 0.17
C VAL A 48 -1.31 -12.11 0.09
N ASP A 49 0.00 -11.93 -0.11
CA ASP A 49 0.91 -13.08 -0.24
C ASP A 49 0.97 -13.91 1.05
N SER A 50 1.34 -15.19 0.92
CA SER A 50 1.31 -16.12 2.03
C SER A 50 2.26 -15.77 3.17
N ALA A 51 3.42 -15.20 2.86
CA ALA A 51 4.39 -14.81 3.89
C ALA A 51 3.85 -13.64 4.74
N SER A 52 3.28 -12.63 4.09
CA SER A 52 2.67 -11.50 4.80
C SER A 52 1.46 -11.94 5.61
N PHE A 53 0.61 -12.77 5.03
CA PHE A 53 -0.57 -13.28 5.73
C PHE A 53 -0.19 -14.10 6.97
N THR A 54 0.81 -14.98 6.85
CA THR A 54 1.28 -15.81 7.97
C THR A 54 1.79 -14.94 9.13
N GLN A 55 2.57 -13.91 8.82
CA GLN A 55 3.08 -13.01 9.85
C GLN A 55 1.95 -12.25 10.56
N ILE A 56 0.98 -11.76 9.80
CA ILE A 56 -0.17 -11.06 10.37
C ILE A 56 -1.02 -12.00 11.21
N GLU A 57 -1.26 -13.21 10.71
CA GLU A 57 -2.03 -14.24 11.41
C GLU A 57 -1.41 -14.59 12.76
N GLU A 58 -0.09 -14.81 12.79
CA GLU A 58 0.63 -15.10 14.03
C GLU A 58 0.60 -13.92 15.01
N ALA A 59 0.80 -12.71 14.51
CA ALA A 59 0.76 -11.50 15.34
C ALA A 59 -0.61 -11.27 15.97
N CYS A 60 -1.68 -11.69 15.29
CA CYS A 60 -3.06 -11.51 15.75
C CYS A 60 -3.63 -12.73 16.50
N GLY A 61 -2.81 -13.75 16.74
CA GLY A 61 -3.26 -14.97 17.44
C GLY A 61 -4.34 -15.73 16.69
N HIS A 62 -4.28 -15.71 15.35
CA HIS A 62 -5.25 -16.37 14.45
C HIS A 62 -6.69 -15.83 14.55
N ASP A 63 -6.88 -14.65 15.14
CA ASP A 63 -8.20 -14.00 15.22
C ASP A 63 -8.49 -13.25 13.91
N VAL A 64 -9.54 -13.70 13.19
CA VAL A 64 -9.91 -13.17 11.87
C VAL A 64 -10.22 -11.66 11.92
N GLU A 65 -10.91 -11.21 12.95
CA GLU A 65 -11.27 -9.79 13.06
C GLU A 65 -10.04 -8.92 13.29
N LYS A 66 -9.10 -9.39 14.10
CA LYS A 66 -7.83 -8.68 14.31
C LYS A 66 -6.95 -8.67 13.07
N ILE A 67 -6.97 -9.75 12.29
CA ILE A 67 -6.26 -9.82 11.01
C ILE A 67 -6.79 -8.75 10.05
N LYS A 68 -8.12 -8.64 9.92
CA LYS A 68 -8.74 -7.62 9.07
C LYS A 68 -8.37 -6.21 9.53
N GLU A 69 -8.45 -5.94 10.82
CA GLU A 69 -8.11 -4.64 11.39
C GLU A 69 -6.66 -4.28 11.12
N MET A 70 -5.74 -5.23 11.28
CA MET A 70 -4.33 -5.00 11.04
C MET A 70 -4.04 -4.68 9.58
N ILE A 71 -4.63 -5.42 8.64
CA ILE A 71 -4.47 -5.17 7.20
C ILE A 71 -4.99 -3.78 6.83
N LEU A 72 -6.18 -3.42 7.29
CA LEU A 72 -6.75 -2.11 7.02
C LEU A 72 -5.92 -0.98 7.62
N ASP A 73 -5.37 -1.19 8.81
CA ASP A 73 -4.51 -0.21 9.47
C ASP A 73 -3.20 0.02 8.70
N ILE A 74 -2.59 -1.05 8.19
CA ILE A 74 -1.37 -0.95 7.38
C ILE A 74 -1.64 -0.10 6.13
N VAL A 75 -2.71 -0.39 5.41
CA VAL A 75 -3.07 0.34 4.20
C VAL A 75 -3.38 1.80 4.49
N GLU A 76 -4.08 2.08 5.59
CA GLU A 76 -4.43 3.44 5.98
C GLU A 76 -3.18 4.27 6.31
N LYS A 77 -2.24 3.69 7.06
CA LYS A 77 -1.04 4.40 7.49
C LYS A 77 0.00 4.58 6.41
N THR A 78 0.16 3.59 5.55
CA THR A 78 1.23 3.58 4.54
C THR A 78 0.75 3.91 3.13
N GLY A 79 -0.55 3.81 2.87
CA GLY A 79 -1.13 3.99 1.55
C GLY A 79 -1.01 2.76 0.66
N LYS A 80 -0.48 1.67 1.17
CA LYS A 80 -0.32 0.40 0.44
C LYS A 80 -0.31 -0.77 1.40
N MET A 81 -0.61 -1.98 0.88
CA MET A 81 -0.40 -3.19 1.66
C MET A 81 1.06 -3.60 1.58
N GLN A 82 1.69 -3.78 2.72
CA GLN A 82 3.08 -4.23 2.80
C GLN A 82 3.26 -5.20 3.96
N ASN A 83 4.32 -6.02 3.85
CA ASN A 83 4.67 -6.93 4.94
C ASN A 83 5.10 -6.12 6.17
N PRO A 84 4.51 -6.36 7.35
CA PRO A 84 4.81 -5.55 8.53
C PRO A 84 6.23 -5.70 9.08
N VAL A 85 6.94 -6.76 8.67
CA VAL A 85 8.32 -7.03 9.14
C VAL A 85 9.35 -6.66 8.08
N THR A 86 9.12 -7.10 6.83
CA THR A 86 10.11 -6.94 5.76
C THR A 86 9.85 -5.75 4.85
N GLY A 87 8.66 -5.17 4.92
CA GLY A 87 8.31 -4.01 4.11
C GLY A 87 7.80 -4.30 2.71
#